data_c6aa2f6e3ab3f65bb74d64a6317ff0e8
#
_entry.id   c6aa2f6e3ab3f65bb74d64a6317ff0e8
#
_cell.length_a   1.000
_cell.length_b   1.000
_cell.length_c   1.000
_cell.angle_alpha   90.00
_cell.angle_beta   90.00
_cell.angle_gamma   90.00
#
_symmetry.space_group_name_H-M   'P 1'
#
loop_
_entity.id
_entity.type
_entity.pdbx_description
1 polymer ?
#
loop_
_entity_poly.entity_id
_entity_poly.type
_entity_poly.pdbx_seq_one_letter_code
_entity_poly.pdbx_strand_id
1 'polypeptide(L)'
;MLTYRYANWGILIRRSDYMPENIRNIIYRFSQELRRILGDKLTKIIVYGSYARGDFRENSDIDIMILVKMSDEEIRLVKNDIYDLAFEFEINTGIEFSPIIKNEDQYEYWIDTLPFYRNVRDEGVVIDE
;
A
#
# COMPACT_ATOMS: atom_id res chain seq x y z
N MET A 1 -1.74 1.00 13.73
CA MET A 1 -2.03 0.03 12.65
C MET A 1 -1.86 -1.38 13.17
N LEU A 2 -2.83 -2.24 12.89
CA LEU A 2 -2.80 -3.63 13.33
C LEU A 2 -2.22 -4.50 12.22
N THR A 3 -1.18 -5.30 12.54
CA THR A 3 -0.60 -6.27 11.61
C THR A 3 -1.21 -7.67 11.77
N TYR A 4 -2.05 -7.87 12.81
CA TYR A 4 -2.70 -9.14 13.12
C TYR A 4 -4.18 -8.92 13.43
N ARG A 5 -4.99 -9.96 13.23
CA ARG A 5 -6.37 -10.04 13.71
C ARG A 5 -6.71 -11.50 13.98
N TYR A 6 -7.77 -11.74 14.79
CA TYR A 6 -8.25 -13.08 15.05
C TYR A 6 -9.11 -13.61 13.91
N ALA A 7 -8.88 -14.87 13.57
CA ALA A 7 -9.76 -15.61 12.68
C ALA A 7 -11.01 -16.06 13.44
N ASN A 8 -12.02 -16.58 12.72
CA ASN A 8 -13.29 -17.02 13.30
C ASN A 8 -13.13 -18.10 14.38
N TRP A 9 -12.04 -18.84 14.35
CA TRP A 9 -11.75 -19.90 15.33
C TRP A 9 -10.83 -19.43 16.46
N GLY A 10 -10.63 -18.12 16.61
CA GLY A 10 -9.85 -17.55 17.71
C GLY A 10 -8.34 -17.58 17.53
N ILE A 11 -7.84 -17.98 16.37
CA ILE A 11 -6.40 -18.00 16.08
C ILE A 11 -5.96 -16.65 15.57
N LEU A 12 -4.87 -16.14 16.14
CA LEU A 12 -4.26 -14.88 15.68
C LEU A 12 -3.56 -15.11 14.34
N ILE A 13 -4.00 -14.41 13.30
CA ILE A 13 -3.47 -14.55 11.94
C ILE A 13 -2.93 -13.20 11.48
N ARG A 14 -1.74 -13.21 10.86
CA ARG A 14 -1.15 -12.02 10.27
C ARG A 14 -2.09 -11.48 9.17
N ARG A 15 -2.35 -10.18 9.16
CA ARG A 15 -3.30 -9.59 8.19
C ARG A 15 -2.94 -9.86 6.74
N SER A 16 -1.64 -9.84 6.40
CA SER A 16 -1.19 -10.13 5.04
C SER A 16 -1.59 -11.53 4.56
N ASP A 17 -1.78 -12.48 5.47
CA ASP A 17 -2.13 -13.86 5.13
C ASP A 17 -3.59 -14.01 4.66
N TYR A 18 -4.41 -12.96 4.81
CA TYR A 18 -5.76 -12.93 4.25
C TYR A 18 -5.76 -12.63 2.75
N MET A 19 -4.64 -12.15 2.23
CA MET A 19 -4.51 -11.90 0.79
C MET A 19 -4.10 -13.19 0.09
N PRO A 20 -4.65 -13.45 -1.12
CA PRO A 20 -4.20 -14.58 -1.92
C PRO A 20 -2.69 -14.50 -2.17
N GLU A 21 -2.05 -15.65 -2.27
CA GLU A 21 -0.60 -15.72 -2.44
C GLU A 21 -0.13 -14.98 -3.70
N ASN A 22 -0.88 -15.10 -4.81
CA ASN A 22 -0.53 -14.41 -6.04
C ASN A 22 -0.57 -12.89 -5.86
N ILE A 23 -1.54 -12.38 -5.09
CA ILE A 23 -1.65 -10.95 -4.79
C ILE A 23 -0.48 -10.49 -3.93
N ARG A 24 -0.13 -11.26 -2.90
CA ARG A 24 1.04 -10.95 -2.04
C ARG A 24 2.32 -10.88 -2.86
N ASN A 25 2.49 -11.81 -3.78
CA ASN A 25 3.67 -11.84 -4.65
C ASN A 25 3.74 -10.62 -5.58
N ILE A 26 2.60 -10.21 -6.13
CA ILE A 26 2.52 -9.03 -6.99
C ILE A 26 2.85 -7.77 -6.18
N ILE A 27 2.28 -7.63 -4.98
CA ILE A 27 2.54 -6.50 -4.09
C ILE A 27 4.03 -6.45 -3.73
N TYR A 28 4.62 -7.59 -3.41
CA TYR A 28 6.04 -7.67 -3.07
C TYR A 28 6.92 -7.20 -4.23
N ARG A 29 6.64 -7.66 -5.45
CA ARG A 29 7.39 -7.23 -6.63
C ARG A 29 7.22 -5.74 -6.91
N PHE A 30 6.01 -5.23 -6.73
CA PHE A 30 5.74 -3.80 -6.86
C PHE A 30 6.55 -3.00 -5.83
N SER A 31 6.60 -3.45 -4.59
CA SER A 31 7.34 -2.78 -3.53
C SER A 31 8.85 -2.76 -3.81
N GLN A 32 9.39 -3.82 -4.40
CA GLN A 32 10.80 -3.85 -4.78
C GLN A 32 11.11 -2.81 -5.85
N GLU A 33 10.22 -2.64 -6.85
CA GLU A 33 10.39 -1.61 -7.88
C GLU A 33 10.25 -0.21 -7.30
N LEU A 34 9.33 0.01 -6.35
CA LEU A 34 9.22 1.29 -5.65
C LEU A 34 10.52 1.63 -4.93
N ARG A 35 11.15 0.66 -4.29
CA ARG A 35 12.42 0.87 -3.60
C ARG A 35 13.53 1.25 -4.57
N ARG A 36 13.50 0.67 -5.75
CA ARG A 36 14.47 1.01 -6.79
C ARG A 36 14.31 2.45 -7.26
N ILE A 37 13.07 2.92 -7.40
CA ILE A 37 12.76 4.28 -7.85
C ILE A 37 13.04 5.30 -6.75
N LEU A 38 12.63 5.01 -5.51
CA LEU A 38 12.61 5.97 -4.42
C LEU A 38 13.82 5.88 -3.49
N GLY A 39 14.47 4.72 -3.43
CA GLY A 39 15.65 4.52 -2.59
C GLY A 39 15.38 4.81 -1.12
N ASP A 40 16.31 5.52 -0.50
CA ASP A 40 16.24 5.86 0.93
C ASP A 40 15.10 6.82 1.27
N LYS A 41 14.48 7.43 0.28
CA LYS A 41 13.35 8.32 0.49
C LYS A 41 12.06 7.56 0.80
N LEU A 42 11.97 6.30 0.43
CA LEU A 42 10.82 5.46 0.74
C LEU A 42 10.85 5.07 2.23
N THR A 43 9.80 5.43 2.98
CA THR A 43 9.74 5.14 4.41
C THR A 43 8.76 4.03 4.75
N LYS A 44 7.62 3.97 4.05
CA LYS A 44 6.59 2.97 4.37
C LYS A 44 5.69 2.73 3.16
N ILE A 45 5.26 1.49 3.01
CA ILE A 45 4.26 1.09 2.02
C ILE A 45 3.12 0.44 2.79
N ILE A 46 1.89 0.92 2.54
CA ILE A 46 0.70 0.43 3.23
C ILE A 46 -0.33 0.02 2.19
N VAL A 47 -0.74 -1.24 2.21
CA VAL A 47 -1.89 -1.71 1.44
C VAL A 47 -3.13 -1.49 2.29
N TYR A 48 -4.15 -0.85 1.73
CA TYR A 48 -5.41 -0.60 2.42
C TYR A 48 -6.56 -0.98 1.49
N GLY A 49 -7.79 -0.67 1.89
CA GLY A 49 -8.95 -0.99 1.08
C GLY A 49 -9.34 -2.46 1.13
N SER A 50 -9.99 -2.95 0.08
CA SER A 50 -10.64 -4.26 0.09
C SER A 50 -9.67 -5.43 0.31
N TYR A 51 -8.48 -5.37 -0.26
CA TYR A 51 -7.50 -6.45 -0.05
C TYR A 51 -6.98 -6.48 1.39
N ALA A 52 -6.86 -5.33 2.03
CA ALA A 52 -6.44 -5.29 3.43
C ALA A 52 -7.56 -5.73 4.37
N ARG A 53 -8.82 -5.39 4.05
CA ARG A 53 -9.98 -5.80 4.85
C ARG A 53 -10.39 -7.25 4.65
N GLY A 54 -10.03 -7.85 3.50
CA GLY A 54 -10.42 -9.21 3.16
C GLY A 54 -11.76 -9.31 2.43
N ASP A 55 -12.38 -8.17 2.05
CA ASP A 55 -13.65 -8.15 1.31
C ASP A 55 -13.47 -7.86 -0.17
N PHE A 56 -12.29 -8.14 -0.71
CA PHE A 56 -11.97 -7.92 -2.12
C PHE A 56 -12.82 -8.82 -3.02
N ARG A 57 -12.98 -8.35 -4.26
CA ARG A 57 -13.66 -9.07 -5.33
C ARG A 57 -12.69 -9.30 -6.49
N GLU A 58 -13.13 -10.05 -7.48
CA GLU A 58 -12.31 -10.43 -8.63
C GLU A 58 -11.69 -9.24 -9.36
N ASN A 59 -12.40 -8.11 -9.41
CA ASN A 59 -11.95 -6.90 -10.09
C ASN A 59 -11.52 -5.79 -9.14
N SER A 60 -11.22 -6.12 -7.89
CA SER A 60 -10.76 -5.11 -6.92
C SER A 60 -9.38 -4.59 -7.29
N ASP A 61 -9.18 -3.28 -7.10
CA ASP A 61 -7.87 -2.65 -7.22
C ASP A 61 -7.05 -2.90 -5.97
N ILE A 62 -5.73 -2.86 -6.10
CA ILE A 62 -4.85 -2.84 -4.95
C ILE A 62 -4.60 -1.39 -4.57
N ASP A 63 -5.21 -0.95 -3.47
CA ASP A 63 -5.02 0.39 -2.93
C ASP A 63 -3.73 0.43 -2.11
N ILE A 64 -2.81 1.30 -2.51
CA ILE A 64 -1.49 1.34 -1.89
C ILE A 64 -1.10 2.78 -1.57
N MET A 65 -0.71 3.01 -0.32
CA MET A 65 -0.19 4.28 0.16
C MET A 65 1.32 4.18 0.25
N ILE A 66 2.00 5.12 -0.39
CA ILE A 66 3.47 5.18 -0.42
C ILE A 66 3.89 6.41 0.35
N LEU A 67 4.56 6.21 1.48
CA LEU A 67 5.02 7.30 2.32
C LEU A 67 6.51 7.55 2.08
N VAL A 68 6.85 8.81 1.89
CA VAL A 68 8.20 9.22 1.50
C VAL A 68 8.69 10.41 2.30
N LYS A 69 10.00 10.52 2.46
CA LYS A 69 10.67 11.71 2.98
C LYS A 69 11.05 12.62 1.81
N MET A 70 10.04 13.21 1.21
CA MET A 70 10.19 14.07 0.04
C MET A 70 9.24 15.24 0.16
N SER A 71 9.67 16.40 -0.33
CA SER A 71 8.77 17.54 -0.46
C SER A 71 7.71 17.28 -1.53
N ASP A 72 6.65 18.09 -1.52
CA ASP A 72 5.60 17.98 -2.55
C ASP A 72 6.18 18.20 -3.96
N GLU A 73 7.18 19.05 -4.08
CA GLU A 73 7.85 19.29 -5.37
C GLU A 73 8.62 18.05 -5.84
N GLU A 74 9.36 17.43 -4.93
CA GLU A 74 10.08 16.18 -5.24
C GLU A 74 9.10 15.06 -5.61
N ILE A 75 7.98 14.96 -4.91
CA ILE A 75 6.94 13.98 -5.21
C ILE A 75 6.41 14.18 -6.63
N ARG A 76 6.17 15.43 -7.04
CA ARG A 76 5.69 15.70 -8.39
C ARG A 76 6.66 15.22 -9.48
N LEU A 77 7.96 15.22 -9.19
CA LEU A 77 8.96 14.77 -10.14
C LEU A 77 8.98 13.24 -10.33
N VAL A 78 8.62 12.47 -9.32
CA VAL A 78 8.62 11.00 -9.37
C VAL A 78 7.25 10.37 -9.60
N LYS A 79 6.21 11.15 -9.45
CA LYS A 79 4.82 10.68 -9.45
C LYS A 79 4.46 9.93 -10.73
N ASN A 80 4.88 10.44 -11.88
CA ASN A 80 4.59 9.81 -13.16
C ASN A 80 5.30 8.47 -13.31
N ASP A 81 6.52 8.35 -12.80
CA ASP A 81 7.25 7.08 -12.84
C ASP A 81 6.51 6.01 -12.03
N ILE A 82 5.91 6.40 -10.92
CA ILE A 82 5.13 5.47 -10.08
C ILE A 82 3.84 5.07 -10.78
N TYR A 83 3.15 6.00 -11.42
CA TYR A 83 1.94 5.70 -12.19
C TYR A 83 2.25 4.81 -13.40
N ASP A 84 3.37 5.05 -14.07
CA ASP A 84 3.82 4.21 -15.18
C ASP A 84 4.10 2.79 -14.70
N LEU A 85 4.73 2.64 -13.54
CA LEU A 85 4.97 1.35 -12.92
C LEU A 85 3.66 0.62 -12.62
N ALA A 86 2.69 1.32 -12.05
CA ALA A 86 1.37 0.74 -11.76
C ALA A 86 0.68 0.26 -13.03
N PHE A 87 0.76 1.04 -14.10
CA PHE A 87 0.18 0.69 -15.40
C PHE A 87 0.88 -0.55 -16.00
N GLU A 88 2.19 -0.61 -15.91
CA GLU A 88 2.97 -1.75 -16.37
C GLU A 88 2.55 -3.03 -15.65
N PHE A 89 2.37 -2.97 -14.34
CA PHE A 89 1.90 -4.10 -13.55
C PHE A 89 0.48 -4.52 -13.95
N GLU A 90 -0.41 -3.56 -14.23
CA GLU A 90 -1.77 -3.85 -14.69
C GLU A 90 -1.74 -4.61 -16.02
N ILE A 91 -0.92 -4.15 -16.97
CA ILE A 91 -0.79 -4.82 -18.27
C ILE A 91 -0.27 -6.24 -18.10
N ASN A 92 0.72 -6.45 -17.24
CA ASN A 92 1.39 -7.74 -17.10
C ASN A 92 0.63 -8.73 -16.22
N THR A 93 -0.17 -8.26 -15.28
CA THR A 93 -0.85 -9.12 -14.29
C THR A 93 -2.37 -9.09 -14.39
N GLY A 94 -2.94 -8.11 -15.09
CA GLY A 94 -4.38 -7.88 -15.11
C GLY A 94 -4.94 -7.24 -13.85
N ILE A 95 -4.07 -6.87 -12.90
CA ILE A 95 -4.48 -6.30 -11.61
C ILE A 95 -4.08 -4.84 -11.56
N GLU A 96 -5.05 -3.97 -11.30
CA GLU A 96 -4.83 -2.54 -11.20
C GLU A 96 -4.32 -2.15 -9.83
N PHE A 97 -3.28 -1.31 -9.80
CA PHE A 97 -2.83 -0.63 -8.60
C PHE A 97 -3.37 0.79 -8.59
N SER A 98 -3.83 1.24 -7.43
CA SER A 98 -4.25 2.62 -7.19
C SER A 98 -3.27 3.25 -6.19
N PRO A 99 -2.11 3.73 -6.64
CA PRO A 99 -1.11 4.26 -5.74
C PRO A 99 -1.39 5.70 -5.34
N ILE A 100 -1.15 6.02 -4.07
CA ILE A 100 -1.14 7.39 -3.56
C ILE A 100 0.21 7.60 -2.89
N ILE A 101 0.94 8.61 -3.33
CA ILE A 101 2.23 8.96 -2.73
C ILE A 101 2.06 10.21 -1.88
N LYS A 102 2.53 10.15 -0.64
CA LYS A 102 2.41 11.24 0.33
C LYS A 102 3.68 11.44 1.12
N ASN A 103 3.92 12.69 1.48
CA ASN A 103 4.95 13.05 2.45
C ASN A 103 4.60 12.44 3.81
N GLU A 104 5.55 11.72 4.41
CA GLU A 104 5.31 11.03 5.69
C GLU A 104 4.95 12.00 6.80
N ASP A 105 5.60 13.17 6.88
CA ASP A 105 5.34 14.15 7.94
C ASP A 105 3.91 14.70 7.85
N GLN A 106 3.40 14.95 6.65
CA GLN A 106 2.02 15.37 6.45
C GLN A 106 1.05 14.26 6.84
N TYR A 107 1.33 13.02 6.45
CA TYR A 107 0.50 11.88 6.82
C TYR A 107 0.39 11.76 8.33
N GLU A 108 1.51 11.83 9.05
CA GLU A 108 1.55 11.74 10.50
C GLU A 108 0.85 12.91 11.19
N TYR A 109 0.98 14.10 10.62
CA TYR A 109 0.33 15.30 11.16
C TYR A 109 -1.20 15.17 11.10
N TRP A 110 -1.74 14.62 10.01
CA TRP A 110 -3.18 14.57 9.78
C TRP A 110 -3.84 13.23 10.15
N ILE A 111 -3.05 12.24 10.58
CA ILE A 111 -3.52 10.87 10.75
C ILE A 111 -4.69 10.75 11.73
N ASP A 112 -4.72 11.56 12.78
CA ASP A 112 -5.79 11.52 13.77
C ASP A 112 -6.98 12.41 13.42
N THR A 113 -6.84 13.27 12.42
CA THR A 113 -7.84 14.28 12.08
C THR A 113 -8.62 13.91 10.82
N LEU A 114 -7.92 13.42 9.77
CA LEU A 114 -8.54 13.11 8.50
C LEU A 114 -9.01 11.66 8.49
N PRO A 115 -10.32 11.42 8.28
CA PRO A 115 -10.87 10.06 8.30
C PRO A 115 -10.19 9.11 7.33
N PHE A 116 -9.81 9.59 6.14
CA PHE A 116 -9.13 8.75 5.15
C PHE A 116 -7.79 8.22 5.69
N TYR A 117 -6.96 9.08 6.26
CA TYR A 117 -5.67 8.67 6.80
C TYR A 117 -5.83 7.74 8.00
N ARG A 118 -6.83 8.02 8.83
CA ARG A 118 -7.16 7.17 9.97
C ARG A 118 -7.58 5.77 9.54
N ASN A 119 -8.38 5.68 8.47
CA ASN A 119 -8.80 4.40 7.92
C ASN A 119 -7.61 3.64 7.32
N VAL A 120 -6.71 4.32 6.65
CA VAL A 120 -5.48 3.70 6.13
C VAL A 120 -4.67 3.11 7.28
N ARG A 121 -4.50 3.85 8.37
CA ARG A 121 -3.79 3.36 9.55
C ARG A 121 -4.47 2.13 10.16
N ASP A 122 -5.79 2.21 10.36
CA ASP A 122 -6.53 1.19 11.12
C ASP A 122 -6.75 -0.09 10.32
N GLU A 123 -6.99 0.02 9.02
CA GLU A 123 -7.26 -1.12 8.14
C GLU A 123 -6.01 -1.62 7.43
N GLY A 124 -5.00 -0.78 7.30
CA GLY A 124 -3.87 -1.02 6.43
C GLY A 124 -2.94 -2.13 6.89
N VAL A 125 -2.25 -2.70 5.92
CA VAL A 125 -1.19 -3.68 6.13
C VAL A 125 0.11 -3.05 5.67
N VAL A 126 1.07 -2.90 6.57
CA VAL A 126 2.42 -2.42 6.22
C VAL A 126 3.15 -3.55 5.51
N ILE A 127 3.75 -3.22 4.38
CA ILE A 127 4.51 -4.19 3.60
C ILE A 127 5.94 -4.19 4.13
N ASP A 128 6.31 -5.29 4.77
CA ASP A 128 7.66 -5.54 5.24
C ASP A 128 8.47 -6.16 4.11
N GLU A 129 9.72 -5.89 4.16
CA GLU A 129 10.65 -6.43 3.18
C GLU A 129 11.63 -7.39 3.80
#